data_77bd21ab86530e859d9eb1f95d805938
#
_entry.id   77bd21ab86530e859d9eb1f95d805938
#
_cell.length_a   1.000
_cell.length_b   1.000
_cell.length_c   1.000
_cell.angle_alpha   90.00
_cell.angle_beta   90.00
_cell.angle_gamma   90.00
#
_symmetry.space_group_name_H-M   'P 1'
#
loop_
_entity.id
_entity.type
_entity.pdbx_description
1 polymer ?
#
loop_
_entity_poly.entity_id
_entity_poly.type
_entity_poly.pdbx_seq_one_letter_code
_entity_poly.pdbx_strand_id
1 'polypeptide(L)'
;MADFSPKEDQLRAEIQELQRRLAEQNHKGHGGPKKASNGVLLFLAFVVVAVAVGAFFTGYLPHVQRQTDLVKASKAEDAEDVIVNVSKPTRSAQLTQLVLPGNIQAITEAPILARATGYLKQRVVDIGDNVKQGQLLAEIEAPELMQQVQQANAALEQANAMLEQATANLGQGKANEQLAGTTAERYRNLVQRGAVSKQENDNYQAQFEAQRASVVALGKAVNASRSNVGAVAANVARLTEMESHRLVSAPFAGVITLRNVDTGALVNEGSTLLFRVAQTNRVRAYVNVPQAEATAVHVGLRAKLTIPDRPNRKFEGTVTHTSDSLDAASRTLLAEIQIDNKDGQLLPGMYSQVTFETARREPPLLIHADTLVVRADGPQVAVVKAGLAHFQRIQLGRDFGDTLEVLSGLDENTEVIINPGDRVQEGARVKPVLLKEPSAKGPGR
;
A
#
# COMPACT_ATOMS: atom_id res chain seq x y z
N MET A 1 50.62 29.13 -8.82
CA MET A 1 52.04 28.73 -8.83
C MET A 1 52.06 27.27 -9.11
N ALA A 2 52.29 26.88 -10.37
CA ALA A 2 52.31 25.50 -10.82
C ALA A 2 53.77 25.04 -10.87
N ASP A 3 54.00 23.98 -10.15
CA ASP A 3 55.28 23.31 -10.00
C ASP A 3 55.49 22.45 -11.26
N PHE A 4 56.46 22.77 -12.08
CA PHE A 4 56.79 22.05 -13.27
C PHE A 4 57.72 20.84 -12.94
N SER A 5 57.35 19.70 -13.38
CA SER A 5 57.95 18.43 -13.12
C SER A 5 59.37 18.28 -13.73
N PRO A 6 60.35 17.76 -12.97
CA PRO A 6 61.78 17.63 -13.43
C PRO A 6 62.02 16.65 -14.59
N LYS A 7 60.97 16.03 -15.13
CA LYS A 7 61.04 15.11 -16.28
C LYS A 7 61.13 15.80 -17.65
N GLU A 8 60.60 17.00 -17.80
CA GLU A 8 60.63 17.72 -19.09
C GLU A 8 62.01 18.31 -19.40
N ASP A 9 62.74 18.73 -18.39
CA ASP A 9 64.11 19.24 -18.58
C ASP A 9 65.12 18.14 -18.96
N GLN A 10 64.92 16.91 -18.45
CA GLN A 10 65.73 15.76 -18.84
C GLN A 10 65.49 15.34 -20.30
N LEU A 11 64.22 15.36 -20.76
CA LEU A 11 63.93 15.08 -22.17
C LEU A 11 64.48 16.10 -23.13
N ARG A 12 64.50 17.36 -22.78
CA ARG A 12 65.09 18.45 -23.60
C ARG A 12 66.63 18.36 -23.72
N ALA A 13 67.29 17.95 -22.65
CA ALA A 13 68.72 17.71 -22.63
C ALA A 13 69.09 16.52 -23.52
N GLU A 14 68.32 15.42 -23.52
CA GLU A 14 68.57 14.25 -24.32
C GLU A 14 68.35 14.46 -25.81
N ILE A 15 67.32 15.31 -26.17
CA ILE A 15 67.08 15.69 -27.56
C ILE A 15 68.22 16.59 -28.08
N GLN A 16 68.78 17.50 -27.27
CA GLN A 16 69.90 18.33 -27.68
C GLN A 16 71.20 17.50 -27.88
N GLU A 17 71.41 16.49 -27.05
CA GLU A 17 72.59 15.63 -27.19
C GLU A 17 72.50 14.72 -28.44
N LEU A 18 71.33 14.23 -28.78
CA LEU A 18 71.07 13.44 -30.01
C LEU A 18 71.25 14.31 -31.26
N GLN A 19 70.81 15.55 -31.25
CA GLN A 19 71.01 16.49 -32.36
C GLN A 19 72.50 16.84 -32.55
N ARG A 20 73.28 16.91 -31.49
CA ARG A 20 74.72 17.19 -31.55
C ARG A 20 75.48 16.00 -32.15
N ARG A 21 75.11 14.77 -31.81
CA ARG A 21 75.72 13.53 -32.39
C ARG A 21 75.38 13.35 -33.88
N LEU A 22 74.22 13.79 -34.33
CA LEU A 22 73.86 13.80 -35.75
C LEU A 22 74.65 14.86 -36.57
N ALA A 23 74.99 15.99 -35.97
CA ALA A 23 75.79 17.02 -36.63
C ALA A 23 77.26 16.64 -36.75
N GLU A 24 77.83 15.83 -35.82
CA GLU A 24 79.22 15.38 -35.84
C GLU A 24 79.46 14.27 -36.84
N GLN A 25 78.46 13.49 -37.25
CA GLN A 25 78.57 12.44 -38.24
C GLN A 25 78.62 12.92 -39.69
N ASN A 26 78.27 14.18 -39.94
CA ASN A 26 78.18 14.72 -41.29
C ASN A 26 79.49 15.43 -41.80
N HIS A 27 80.57 15.34 -41.03
CA HIS A 27 81.83 16.04 -41.38
C HIS A 27 83.07 15.12 -41.52
N LYS A 28 82.93 14.01 -42.16
CA LYS A 28 84.17 13.27 -42.69
C LYS A 28 83.90 12.56 -44.02
N GLY A 29 84.49 13.08 -45.04
CA GLY A 29 84.81 12.24 -46.19
C GLY A 29 84.65 12.84 -47.57
N HIS A 30 85.47 13.72 -47.95
CA HIS A 30 85.66 14.08 -49.33
C HIS A 30 86.84 13.19 -49.93
N GLY A 31 86.43 12.36 -50.85
CA GLY A 31 87.37 11.69 -51.71
C GLY A 31 86.71 11.50 -53.09
N GLY A 32 87.15 12.27 -54.09
CA GLY A 32 86.55 12.36 -55.41
C GLY A 32 86.73 11.14 -56.27
N PRO A 33 85.80 10.82 -57.17
CA PRO A 33 85.84 9.64 -58.00
C PRO A 33 86.65 9.82 -59.27
N LYS A 34 87.49 8.83 -59.59
CA LYS A 34 88.10 8.68 -60.88
C LYS A 34 87.03 8.29 -61.90
N LYS A 35 87.04 8.90 -63.08
CA LYS A 35 86.15 8.65 -64.22
C LYS A 35 86.25 7.18 -64.68
N ALA A 36 85.12 6.47 -64.52
CA ALA A 36 84.98 5.15 -65.11
C ALA A 36 84.60 5.22 -66.60
N SER A 37 85.15 4.35 -67.43
CA SER A 37 84.95 4.21 -68.86
C SER A 37 83.43 3.97 -69.17
N ASN A 38 82.86 4.64 -70.18
CA ASN A 38 81.46 4.54 -70.60
C ASN A 38 80.94 3.09 -70.83
N GLY A 39 81.78 2.13 -71.07
CA GLY A 39 81.41 0.69 -71.24
C GLY A 39 81.02 0.02 -69.92
N VAL A 40 81.69 0.39 -68.80
CA VAL A 40 81.38 -0.18 -67.49
C VAL A 40 80.05 0.42 -66.94
N LEU A 41 79.73 1.68 -67.25
CA LEU A 41 78.47 2.31 -66.89
C LEU A 41 77.26 1.69 -67.61
N LEU A 42 77.39 1.34 -68.89
CA LEU A 42 76.36 0.65 -69.67
C LEU A 42 76.12 -0.79 -69.19
N PHE A 43 77.19 -1.48 -68.81
CA PHE A 43 77.07 -2.85 -68.25
C PHE A 43 76.42 -2.82 -66.86
N LEU A 44 76.78 -1.87 -66.02
CA LEU A 44 76.17 -1.71 -64.71
C LEU A 44 74.66 -1.30 -64.79
N ALA A 45 74.33 -0.40 -65.75
CA ALA A 45 72.98 -0.06 -66.03
C ALA A 45 72.10 -1.24 -66.51
N PHE A 46 72.72 -2.08 -67.38
CA PHE A 46 72.08 -3.32 -67.87
C PHE A 46 71.85 -4.34 -66.71
N VAL A 47 72.85 -4.51 -65.84
CA VAL A 47 72.69 -5.37 -64.64
C VAL A 47 71.63 -4.86 -63.66
N VAL A 48 71.59 -3.54 -63.44
CA VAL A 48 70.53 -2.92 -62.56
C VAL A 48 69.17 -3.12 -63.18
N VAL A 49 69.02 -2.93 -64.49
CA VAL A 49 67.71 -3.15 -65.15
C VAL A 49 67.35 -4.64 -65.13
N ALA A 50 68.32 -5.56 -65.36
CA ALA A 50 68.01 -6.96 -65.24
C ALA A 50 67.65 -7.44 -63.84
N VAL A 51 68.31 -6.88 -62.81
CA VAL A 51 67.94 -7.13 -61.38
C VAL A 51 66.59 -6.49 -61.03
N ALA A 52 66.28 -5.28 -61.52
CA ALA A 52 65.00 -4.64 -61.30
C ALA A 52 63.84 -5.41 -61.95
N VAL A 53 64.05 -5.90 -63.21
CA VAL A 53 63.08 -6.75 -63.89
C VAL A 53 62.97 -8.12 -63.21
N GLY A 54 64.06 -8.71 -62.77
CA GLY A 54 64.03 -9.94 -61.98
C GLY A 54 63.29 -9.77 -60.63
N ALA A 55 63.54 -8.67 -59.92
CA ALA A 55 62.84 -8.33 -58.67
C ALA A 55 61.35 -8.01 -58.89
N PHE A 56 61.01 -7.39 -60.03
CA PHE A 56 59.62 -7.14 -60.42
C PHE A 56 58.89 -8.44 -60.71
N PHE A 57 59.51 -9.37 -61.49
CA PHE A 57 58.87 -10.66 -61.80
C PHE A 57 58.77 -11.59 -60.56
N THR A 58 59.78 -11.61 -59.71
CA THR A 58 59.81 -12.53 -58.56
C THR A 58 59.13 -11.93 -57.31
N GLY A 59 59.02 -10.59 -57.17
CA GLY A 59 58.44 -9.89 -56.00
C GLY A 59 57.04 -9.40 -56.24
N TYR A 60 56.77 -8.66 -57.31
CA TYR A 60 55.48 -7.99 -57.49
C TYR A 60 54.38 -8.92 -58.02
N LEU A 61 54.65 -9.80 -58.95
CA LEU A 61 53.67 -10.73 -59.47
C LEU A 61 53.10 -11.72 -58.42
N PRO A 62 53.93 -12.36 -57.57
CA PRO A 62 53.35 -13.23 -56.53
C PRO A 62 52.63 -12.50 -55.44
N HIS A 63 52.96 -11.19 -55.20
CA HIS A 63 52.21 -10.38 -54.23
C HIS A 63 50.79 -10.07 -54.71
N VAL A 64 50.60 -9.73 -55.97
CA VAL A 64 49.26 -9.46 -56.55
C VAL A 64 48.43 -10.74 -56.62
N GLN A 65 49.07 -11.88 -56.95
CA GLN A 65 48.34 -13.17 -56.92
C GLN A 65 47.91 -13.59 -55.52
N ARG A 66 48.76 -13.39 -54.49
CA ARG A 66 48.41 -13.69 -53.12
C ARG A 66 47.30 -12.76 -52.61
N GLN A 67 47.29 -11.49 -53.01
CA GLN A 67 46.16 -10.57 -52.64
C GLN A 67 44.85 -11.00 -53.31
N THR A 68 44.87 -11.39 -54.58
CA THR A 68 43.68 -11.88 -55.29
C THR A 68 43.19 -13.23 -54.74
N ASP A 69 44.08 -14.09 -54.31
CA ASP A 69 43.70 -15.39 -53.68
C ASP A 69 43.20 -15.20 -52.26
N LEU A 70 43.75 -14.25 -51.51
CA LEU A 70 43.21 -13.85 -50.17
C LEU A 70 41.81 -13.21 -50.27
N VAL A 71 41.59 -12.33 -51.28
CA VAL A 71 40.28 -11.76 -51.57
C VAL A 71 39.27 -12.77 -52.08
N LYS A 72 39.74 -13.80 -52.86
CA LYS A 72 38.88 -14.90 -53.27
C LYS A 72 38.58 -15.88 -52.12
N ALA A 73 39.57 -16.15 -51.24
CA ALA A 73 39.36 -16.98 -50.06
C ALA A 73 38.40 -16.30 -49.05
N SER A 74 38.56 -15.00 -48.81
CA SER A 74 37.61 -14.27 -47.94
C SER A 74 36.19 -14.20 -48.54
N LYS A 75 36.06 -14.02 -49.88
CA LYS A 75 34.75 -14.08 -50.52
C LYS A 75 34.14 -15.50 -50.58
N ALA A 76 34.96 -16.55 -50.55
CA ALA A 76 34.50 -17.93 -50.47
C ALA A 76 34.06 -18.29 -49.02
N GLU A 77 34.75 -17.76 -48.00
CA GLU A 77 34.37 -17.88 -46.60
C GLU A 77 33.08 -17.10 -46.29
N ASP A 78 32.88 -15.93 -46.90
CA ASP A 78 31.63 -15.13 -46.80
C ASP A 78 30.43 -15.78 -47.54
N ALA A 79 30.68 -16.77 -48.41
CA ALA A 79 29.62 -17.46 -49.16
C ALA A 79 29.18 -18.76 -48.50
N GLU A 80 29.81 -19.21 -47.42
CA GLU A 80 29.42 -20.40 -46.68
C GLU A 80 28.32 -20.03 -45.66
N ASP A 81 27.14 -20.67 -45.76
CA ASP A 81 26.05 -20.45 -44.83
C ASP A 81 26.50 -20.73 -43.39
N VAL A 82 26.50 -19.72 -42.52
CA VAL A 82 26.84 -19.87 -41.10
C VAL A 82 25.77 -20.68 -40.41
N ILE A 83 26.11 -21.88 -39.91
CA ILE A 83 25.16 -22.67 -39.12
C ILE A 83 24.97 -21.98 -37.77
N VAL A 84 23.71 -21.61 -37.44
CA VAL A 84 23.37 -20.92 -36.20
C VAL A 84 22.31 -21.70 -35.45
N ASN A 85 22.49 -21.78 -34.13
CA ASN A 85 21.44 -22.31 -33.27
C ASN A 85 20.37 -21.26 -33.04
N VAL A 86 19.12 -21.63 -33.25
CA VAL A 86 17.99 -20.70 -33.06
C VAL A 86 17.00 -21.25 -32.03
N SER A 87 16.40 -20.37 -31.28
CA SER A 87 15.25 -20.66 -30.43
C SER A 87 14.07 -19.75 -30.80
N LYS A 88 12.85 -20.20 -30.51
CA LYS A 88 11.68 -19.37 -30.59
C LYS A 88 11.39 -18.77 -29.23
N PRO A 89 10.98 -17.48 -29.16
CA PRO A 89 10.49 -16.90 -27.94
C PRO A 89 9.31 -17.70 -27.38
N THR A 90 9.30 -17.90 -26.07
CA THR A 90 8.18 -18.57 -25.37
C THR A 90 7.41 -17.54 -24.56
N ARG A 91 6.09 -17.69 -24.41
CA ARG A 91 5.35 -16.79 -23.53
C ARG A 91 5.65 -17.08 -22.07
N SER A 92 5.86 -16.02 -21.30
CA SER A 92 5.94 -16.09 -19.86
C SER A 92 4.65 -16.69 -19.28
N ALA A 93 4.71 -17.21 -18.06
CA ALA A 93 3.51 -17.69 -17.36
C ALA A 93 2.47 -16.57 -17.25
N GLN A 94 1.19 -16.90 -17.50
CA GLN A 94 0.07 -15.97 -17.35
C GLN A 94 -0.10 -15.50 -15.90
N LEU A 95 0.25 -16.36 -14.93
CA LEU A 95 0.18 -16.04 -13.51
C LEU A 95 1.53 -15.51 -13.03
N THR A 96 1.51 -14.31 -12.52
CA THR A 96 2.65 -13.67 -11.84
C THR A 96 2.36 -13.59 -10.36
N GLN A 97 3.37 -13.87 -9.55
CA GLN A 97 3.29 -13.69 -8.10
C GLN A 97 3.77 -12.28 -7.73
N LEU A 98 2.85 -11.50 -7.17
CA LEU A 98 3.16 -10.20 -6.57
C LEU A 98 3.30 -10.39 -5.07
N VAL A 99 4.52 -10.23 -4.54
CA VAL A 99 4.81 -10.37 -3.11
C VAL A 99 4.98 -8.98 -2.50
N LEU A 100 4.14 -8.64 -1.53
CA LEU A 100 4.15 -7.34 -0.88
C LEU A 100 4.14 -7.49 0.64
N PRO A 101 4.74 -6.54 1.39
CA PRO A 101 4.65 -6.50 2.84
C PRO A 101 3.24 -6.17 3.30
N GLY A 102 2.80 -6.82 4.38
CA GLY A 102 1.51 -6.56 5.01
C GLY A 102 1.61 -6.54 6.53
N ASN A 103 0.80 -5.69 7.15
CA ASN A 103 0.68 -5.60 8.60
C ASN A 103 -0.65 -6.21 9.05
N ILE A 104 -0.58 -7.17 9.95
CA ILE A 104 -1.76 -7.85 10.50
C ILE A 104 -2.36 -6.99 11.62
N GLN A 105 -3.68 -6.77 11.55
CA GLN A 105 -4.45 -6.05 12.55
C GLN A 105 -5.68 -6.87 12.95
N ALA A 106 -6.21 -6.58 14.13
CA ALA A 106 -7.50 -7.12 14.55
C ALA A 106 -8.61 -6.61 13.61
N ILE A 107 -9.67 -7.41 13.42
CA ILE A 107 -10.81 -6.97 12.60
C ILE A 107 -11.52 -5.78 13.25
N THR A 108 -11.61 -5.79 14.57
CA THR A 108 -12.14 -4.69 15.38
C THR A 108 -11.27 -4.56 16.62
N GLU A 109 -10.89 -3.36 16.96
CA GLU A 109 -10.14 -3.03 18.17
C GLU A 109 -10.74 -1.77 18.79
N ALA A 110 -11.02 -1.80 20.08
CA ALA A 110 -11.57 -0.66 20.80
C ALA A 110 -10.79 -0.40 22.09
N PRO A 111 -10.38 0.84 22.32
CA PRO A 111 -9.93 1.30 23.61
C PRO A 111 -11.14 1.48 24.55
N ILE A 112 -11.09 0.90 25.73
CA ILE A 112 -12.11 1.02 26.74
C ILE A 112 -11.65 2.10 27.72
N LEU A 113 -12.25 3.27 27.60
CA LEU A 113 -11.99 4.42 28.48
C LEU A 113 -12.91 4.40 29.68
N ALA A 114 -12.49 4.99 30.80
CA ALA A 114 -13.35 5.27 31.94
C ALA A 114 -14.48 6.21 31.53
N ARG A 115 -15.72 5.88 31.88
CA ARG A 115 -16.91 6.68 31.63
C ARG A 115 -17.50 7.30 32.91
N ALA A 116 -16.80 7.08 34.02
CA ALA A 116 -17.08 7.72 35.31
C ALA A 116 -15.75 8.03 36.01
N THR A 117 -15.73 9.10 36.79
CA THR A 117 -14.59 9.47 37.63
C THR A 117 -14.71 8.79 38.99
N GLY A 118 -13.64 8.17 39.48
CA GLY A 118 -13.61 7.50 40.78
C GLY A 118 -12.40 6.60 40.94
N TYR A 119 -12.45 5.68 41.88
CA TYR A 119 -11.40 4.70 42.10
C TYR A 119 -11.80 3.34 41.54
N LEU A 120 -10.86 2.62 40.93
CA LEU A 120 -11.15 1.26 40.47
C LEU A 120 -11.33 0.33 41.69
N LYS A 121 -12.57 -0.07 41.95
CA LYS A 121 -12.94 -0.92 43.07
C LYS A 121 -12.44 -2.35 42.89
N GLN A 122 -12.70 -2.90 41.71
CA GLN A 122 -12.29 -4.25 41.32
C GLN A 122 -12.14 -4.40 39.83
N ARG A 123 -11.27 -5.34 39.44
CA ARG A 123 -11.00 -5.77 38.10
C ARG A 123 -11.36 -7.25 37.98
N VAL A 124 -12.12 -7.63 36.99
CA VAL A 124 -12.65 -8.99 36.81
C VAL A 124 -11.88 -9.75 35.72
N VAL A 125 -11.14 -9.03 34.86
CA VAL A 125 -10.43 -9.60 33.71
C VAL A 125 -8.96 -9.14 33.68
N ASP A 126 -8.11 -9.92 32.97
CA ASP A 126 -6.71 -9.61 32.76
C ASP A 126 -6.29 -9.69 31.29
N ILE A 127 -5.03 -9.32 31.00
CA ILE A 127 -4.45 -9.42 29.64
C ILE A 127 -4.51 -10.88 29.18
N GLY A 128 -4.99 -11.10 27.96
CA GLY A 128 -5.14 -12.44 27.38
C GLY A 128 -6.50 -13.09 27.61
N ASP A 129 -7.34 -12.53 28.49
CA ASP A 129 -8.67 -13.10 28.77
C ASP A 129 -9.61 -12.89 27.58
N ASN A 130 -10.39 -13.94 27.30
CA ASN A 130 -11.49 -13.90 26.35
C ASN A 130 -12.73 -13.33 27.03
N VAL A 131 -13.31 -12.29 26.46
CA VAL A 131 -14.50 -11.63 26.97
C VAL A 131 -15.65 -11.73 25.97
N LYS A 132 -16.88 -11.80 26.50
CA LYS A 132 -18.12 -11.75 25.71
C LYS A 132 -18.65 -10.32 25.67
N GLN A 133 -19.46 -10.03 24.66
CA GLN A 133 -20.17 -8.73 24.61
C GLN A 133 -21.02 -8.55 25.87
N GLY A 134 -20.94 -7.34 26.48
CA GLY A 134 -21.64 -6.99 27.73
C GLY A 134 -21.01 -7.57 29.00
N GLN A 135 -19.95 -8.37 28.90
CA GLN A 135 -19.27 -8.90 30.08
C GLN A 135 -18.63 -7.80 30.90
N LEU A 136 -18.81 -7.85 32.23
CA LEU A 136 -18.18 -6.90 33.16
C LEU A 136 -16.66 -7.09 33.14
N LEU A 137 -15.95 -6.00 32.94
CA LEU A 137 -14.47 -5.94 32.93
C LEU A 137 -13.94 -5.39 34.25
N ALA A 138 -14.58 -4.32 34.75
CA ALA A 138 -14.19 -3.64 35.97
C ALA A 138 -15.36 -2.87 36.58
N GLU A 139 -15.26 -2.57 37.87
CA GLU A 139 -16.18 -1.72 38.61
C GLU A 139 -15.44 -0.49 39.15
N ILE A 140 -15.97 0.69 38.88
CA ILE A 140 -15.47 1.97 39.38
C ILE A 140 -16.32 2.35 40.58
N GLU A 141 -15.72 2.69 41.70
CA GLU A 141 -16.34 3.27 42.88
C GLU A 141 -16.41 4.80 42.69
N ALA A 142 -17.63 5.33 42.50
CA ALA A 142 -17.90 6.74 42.28
C ALA A 142 -18.87 7.27 43.36
N PRO A 143 -18.39 7.49 44.60
CA PRO A 143 -19.27 7.83 45.74
C PRO A 143 -19.99 9.16 45.54
N GLU A 144 -19.36 10.13 44.89
CA GLU A 144 -19.96 11.42 44.61
C GLU A 144 -21.18 11.29 43.68
N LEU A 145 -21.11 10.47 42.67
CA LEU A 145 -22.17 10.21 41.71
C LEU A 145 -23.36 9.51 42.41
N MET A 146 -23.07 8.55 43.28
CA MET A 146 -24.09 7.87 44.10
C MET A 146 -24.86 8.86 44.99
N GLN A 147 -24.13 9.79 45.62
CA GLN A 147 -24.77 10.86 46.44
C GLN A 147 -25.65 11.79 45.59
N GLN A 148 -25.21 12.13 44.36
CA GLN A 148 -26.01 12.94 43.45
C GLN A 148 -27.30 12.23 43.03
N VAL A 149 -27.25 10.92 42.77
CA VAL A 149 -28.45 10.12 42.46
C VAL A 149 -29.41 10.10 43.66
N GLN A 150 -28.90 9.90 44.87
CA GLN A 150 -29.75 9.95 46.09
C GLN A 150 -30.42 11.32 46.28
N GLN A 151 -29.67 12.40 46.08
CA GLN A 151 -30.19 13.76 46.19
C GLN A 151 -31.28 14.02 45.13
N ALA A 152 -31.07 13.55 43.89
CA ALA A 152 -32.05 13.72 42.82
C ALA A 152 -33.33 12.90 43.08
N ASN A 153 -33.21 11.68 43.64
CA ASN A 153 -34.38 10.89 44.06
C ASN A 153 -35.17 11.57 45.17
N ALA A 154 -34.51 12.15 46.17
CA ALA A 154 -35.20 12.92 47.21
C ALA A 154 -35.92 14.14 46.64
N ALA A 155 -35.34 14.83 45.67
CA ALA A 155 -35.98 15.94 44.96
C ALA A 155 -37.20 15.47 44.14
N LEU A 156 -37.17 14.26 43.56
CA LEU A 156 -38.32 13.68 42.86
C LEU A 156 -39.46 13.36 43.83
N GLU A 157 -39.17 12.79 44.99
CA GLU A 157 -40.15 12.53 46.03
C GLU A 157 -40.83 13.85 46.51
N GLN A 158 -40.03 14.90 46.70
CA GLN A 158 -40.57 16.23 47.05
C GLN A 158 -41.48 16.78 45.94
N ALA A 159 -41.09 16.66 44.66
CA ALA A 159 -41.91 17.14 43.56
C ALA A 159 -43.23 16.34 43.45
N ASN A 160 -43.19 15.02 43.70
CA ASN A 160 -44.40 14.19 43.75
C ASN A 160 -45.33 14.61 44.88
N ALA A 161 -44.83 14.87 46.10
CA ALA A 161 -45.64 15.37 47.23
C ALA A 161 -46.29 16.71 46.89
N MET A 162 -45.60 17.63 46.19
CA MET A 162 -46.20 18.91 45.73
C MET A 162 -47.33 18.70 44.70
N LEU A 163 -47.16 17.72 43.79
CA LEU A 163 -48.22 17.35 42.84
C LEU A 163 -49.42 16.75 43.53
N GLU A 164 -49.25 15.92 44.55
CA GLU A 164 -50.30 15.36 45.36
C GLU A 164 -51.06 16.43 46.09
N GLN A 165 -50.37 17.41 46.74
CA GLN A 165 -50.95 18.57 47.38
C GLN A 165 -51.75 19.40 46.38
N ALA A 166 -51.22 19.73 45.20
CA ALA A 166 -51.94 20.47 44.17
C ALA A 166 -53.20 19.74 43.70
N THR A 167 -53.10 18.39 43.58
CA THR A 167 -54.26 17.58 43.22
C THR A 167 -55.36 17.56 44.31
N ALA A 168 -54.97 17.50 45.58
CA ALA A 168 -55.88 17.59 46.70
C ALA A 168 -56.59 18.93 46.73
N ASN A 169 -55.84 20.03 46.52
CA ASN A 169 -56.38 21.38 46.42
C ASN A 169 -57.43 21.52 45.30
N LEU A 170 -57.13 20.92 44.12
CA LEU A 170 -58.05 20.85 42.99
C LEU A 170 -59.34 20.08 43.38
N GLY A 171 -59.17 18.95 44.10
CA GLY A 171 -60.27 18.15 44.61
C GLY A 171 -61.23 19.00 45.52
N GLN A 172 -60.66 19.75 46.49
CA GLN A 172 -61.36 20.65 47.32
C GLN A 172 -62.06 21.78 46.52
N GLY A 173 -61.36 22.39 45.54
CA GLY A 173 -61.93 23.41 44.66
C GLY A 173 -63.15 22.92 43.90
N LYS A 174 -63.06 21.67 43.32
CA LYS A 174 -64.23 21.06 42.63
C LYS A 174 -65.44 20.82 43.56
N ALA A 175 -65.18 20.38 44.78
CA ALA A 175 -66.28 20.23 45.76
C ALA A 175 -66.98 21.56 46.06
N ASN A 176 -66.22 22.65 46.23
CA ASN A 176 -66.73 23.99 46.43
C ASN A 176 -67.48 24.51 45.20
N GLU A 177 -67.00 24.31 44.00
CA GLU A 177 -67.66 24.62 42.73
C GLU A 177 -69.01 23.91 42.61
N GLN A 178 -69.07 22.62 42.94
CA GLN A 178 -70.26 21.80 42.91
C GLN A 178 -71.31 22.33 43.88
N LEU A 179 -70.91 22.68 45.12
CA LEU A 179 -71.80 23.29 46.11
C LEU A 179 -72.36 24.63 45.64
N ALA A 180 -71.48 25.51 45.11
CA ALA A 180 -71.90 26.82 44.61
C ALA A 180 -72.84 26.70 43.41
N GLY A 181 -72.55 25.73 42.46
CA GLY A 181 -73.39 25.44 41.30
C GLY A 181 -74.80 24.97 41.69
N THR A 182 -74.88 23.99 42.64
CA THR A 182 -76.20 23.52 43.17
C THR A 182 -76.98 24.65 43.81
N THR A 183 -76.30 25.54 44.54
CA THR A 183 -76.94 26.70 45.20
C THR A 183 -77.43 27.72 44.19
N ALA A 184 -76.58 28.06 43.18
CA ALA A 184 -76.91 28.98 42.10
C ALA A 184 -78.16 28.52 41.30
N GLU A 185 -78.19 27.21 40.98
CA GLU A 185 -79.30 26.56 40.28
C GLU A 185 -80.61 26.64 41.12
N ARG A 186 -80.53 26.38 42.42
CA ARG A 186 -81.65 26.48 43.35
C ARG A 186 -82.23 27.92 43.37
N TYR A 187 -81.38 28.92 43.51
CA TYR A 187 -81.79 30.34 43.51
C TYR A 187 -82.32 30.79 42.15
N ARG A 188 -81.80 30.30 41.04
CA ARG A 188 -82.32 30.52 39.68
C ARG A 188 -83.82 30.08 39.59
N ASN A 189 -84.07 28.85 40.09
CA ASN A 189 -85.45 28.32 40.11
C ASN A 189 -86.43 29.08 41.07
N LEU A 190 -85.91 29.59 42.21
CA LEU A 190 -86.69 30.40 43.16
C LEU A 190 -87.03 31.78 42.58
N VAL A 191 -86.16 32.45 41.87
CA VAL A 191 -86.45 33.76 41.18
C VAL A 191 -87.58 33.58 40.15
N GLN A 192 -87.54 32.47 39.37
CA GLN A 192 -88.55 32.15 38.37
C GLN A 192 -89.96 32.02 39.04
N ARG A 193 -90.00 31.62 40.32
CA ARG A 193 -91.22 31.48 41.10
C ARG A 193 -91.57 32.75 41.94
N GLY A 194 -90.72 33.81 41.77
CA GLY A 194 -90.95 35.06 42.54
C GLY A 194 -90.63 35.01 44.05
N ALA A 195 -89.89 33.94 44.51
CA ALA A 195 -89.64 33.67 45.91
C ALA A 195 -88.40 34.38 46.49
N VAL A 196 -87.49 34.91 45.62
CA VAL A 196 -86.23 35.60 45.99
C VAL A 196 -86.00 36.78 45.04
N SER A 197 -85.12 37.71 45.41
CA SER A 197 -84.77 38.89 44.60
C SER A 197 -83.79 38.49 43.41
N LYS A 198 -83.86 39.27 42.35
CA LYS A 198 -82.84 39.09 41.22
C LYS A 198 -81.45 39.32 41.74
N GLN A 199 -81.22 40.30 42.62
CA GLN A 199 -79.92 40.61 43.18
C GLN A 199 -79.31 39.41 43.93
N GLU A 200 -80.10 38.68 44.68
CA GLU A 200 -79.65 37.46 45.37
C GLU A 200 -79.23 36.34 44.37
N ASN A 201 -80.06 36.16 43.35
CA ASN A 201 -79.68 35.19 42.30
C ASN A 201 -78.36 35.59 41.62
N ASP A 202 -78.23 36.87 41.25
CA ASP A 202 -77.02 37.37 40.56
C ASP A 202 -75.75 37.19 41.42
N ASN A 203 -75.91 37.41 42.78
CA ASN A 203 -74.83 37.16 43.72
C ASN A 203 -74.41 35.71 43.76
N TYR A 204 -75.32 34.71 43.77
CA TYR A 204 -74.98 33.31 43.77
C TYR A 204 -74.47 32.82 42.41
N GLN A 205 -74.92 33.39 41.28
CA GLN A 205 -74.37 33.16 39.98
C GLN A 205 -72.89 33.65 39.87
N ALA A 206 -72.63 34.87 40.35
CA ALA A 206 -71.27 35.41 40.39
C ALA A 206 -70.36 34.59 41.29
N GLN A 207 -70.86 34.08 42.44
CA GLN A 207 -70.10 33.19 43.32
C GLN A 207 -69.77 31.86 42.65
N PHE A 208 -70.72 31.26 41.90
CA PHE A 208 -70.48 30.03 41.13
C PHE A 208 -69.41 30.25 40.05
N GLU A 209 -69.50 31.33 39.26
CA GLU A 209 -68.50 31.65 38.23
C GLU A 209 -67.11 31.91 38.84
N ALA A 210 -67.06 32.55 40.04
CA ALA A 210 -65.77 32.72 40.74
C ALA A 210 -65.15 31.37 41.16
N GLN A 211 -65.98 30.43 41.71
CA GLN A 211 -65.49 29.09 42.09
C GLN A 211 -65.04 28.28 40.84
N ARG A 212 -65.79 28.41 39.75
CA ARG A 212 -65.41 27.79 38.46
C ARG A 212 -64.07 28.30 37.93
N ALA A 213 -63.88 29.62 37.99
CA ALA A 213 -62.57 30.18 37.59
C ALA A 213 -61.45 29.73 38.52
N SER A 214 -61.74 29.58 39.84
CA SER A 214 -60.77 29.01 40.81
C SER A 214 -60.36 27.57 40.46
N VAL A 215 -61.30 26.70 40.08
CA VAL A 215 -61.01 25.30 39.65
C VAL A 215 -60.15 25.28 38.44
N VAL A 216 -60.36 26.17 37.43
CA VAL A 216 -59.50 26.30 36.27
C VAL A 216 -58.09 26.68 36.68
N ALA A 217 -57.93 27.65 37.60
CA ALA A 217 -56.61 28.05 38.10
C ALA A 217 -55.88 26.90 38.84
N LEU A 218 -56.58 26.16 39.70
CA LEU A 218 -56.06 25.00 40.42
C LEU A 218 -55.71 23.88 39.47
N GLY A 219 -56.45 23.66 38.37
CA GLY A 219 -56.12 22.74 37.30
C GLY A 219 -54.84 23.10 36.60
N LYS A 220 -54.60 24.41 36.36
CA LYS A 220 -53.30 24.88 35.81
C LYS A 220 -52.16 24.66 36.79
N ALA A 221 -52.40 24.83 38.10
CA ALA A 221 -51.37 24.54 39.12
C ALA A 221 -50.98 23.04 39.17
N VAL A 222 -51.95 22.11 39.02
CA VAL A 222 -51.71 20.70 38.92
C VAL A 222 -50.86 20.41 37.70
N ASN A 223 -51.18 21.02 36.56
CA ASN A 223 -50.37 20.82 35.33
C ASN A 223 -48.94 21.35 35.48
N ALA A 224 -48.77 22.49 36.15
CA ALA A 224 -47.45 23.04 36.45
C ALA A 224 -46.62 22.09 37.36
N SER A 225 -47.25 21.58 38.45
CA SER A 225 -46.60 20.61 39.34
C SER A 225 -46.25 19.30 38.61
N ARG A 226 -47.12 18.81 37.71
CA ARG A 226 -46.85 17.62 36.89
C ARG A 226 -45.68 17.85 35.96
N SER A 227 -45.58 19.01 35.31
CA SER A 227 -44.45 19.37 34.48
C SER A 227 -43.16 19.43 35.27
N ASN A 228 -43.20 19.92 36.51
CA ASN A 228 -42.03 19.93 37.41
C ASN A 228 -41.58 18.50 37.77
N VAL A 229 -42.51 17.59 38.09
CA VAL A 229 -42.20 16.17 38.31
C VAL A 229 -41.49 15.58 37.08
N GLY A 230 -41.99 15.88 35.87
CA GLY A 230 -41.35 15.43 34.62
C GLY A 230 -39.91 15.93 34.47
N ALA A 231 -39.67 17.21 34.80
CA ALA A 231 -38.32 17.78 34.70
C ALA A 231 -37.35 17.15 35.72
N VAL A 232 -37.80 16.97 36.97
CA VAL A 232 -36.96 16.33 38.01
C VAL A 232 -36.73 14.85 37.71
N ALA A 233 -37.74 14.12 37.22
CA ALA A 233 -37.63 12.73 36.81
C ALA A 233 -36.59 12.55 35.66
N ALA A 234 -36.57 13.46 34.68
CA ALA A 234 -35.56 13.47 33.63
C ALA A 234 -34.15 13.67 34.18
N ASN A 235 -33.99 14.50 35.21
CA ASN A 235 -32.70 14.67 35.88
C ASN A 235 -32.25 13.38 36.63
N VAL A 236 -33.17 12.70 37.32
CA VAL A 236 -32.90 11.40 37.97
C VAL A 236 -32.43 10.37 36.89
N ALA A 237 -33.18 10.28 35.78
CA ALA A 237 -32.83 9.34 34.70
C ALA A 237 -31.42 9.61 34.15
N ARG A 238 -31.06 10.88 33.94
CA ARG A 238 -29.71 11.26 33.48
C ARG A 238 -28.62 10.84 34.45
N LEU A 239 -28.83 11.10 35.77
CA LEU A 239 -27.81 10.72 36.78
C LEU A 239 -27.69 9.21 36.96
N THR A 240 -28.81 8.48 36.88
CA THR A 240 -28.81 7.00 36.93
C THR A 240 -28.09 6.40 35.72
N GLU A 241 -28.25 6.99 34.53
CA GLU A 241 -27.50 6.57 33.36
C GLU A 241 -25.99 6.80 33.55
N MET A 242 -25.60 7.96 34.07
CA MET A 242 -24.20 8.22 34.43
C MET A 242 -23.66 7.24 35.49
N GLU A 243 -24.48 6.89 36.48
CA GLU A 243 -24.11 5.89 37.49
C GLU A 243 -23.91 4.51 36.87
N SER A 244 -24.68 4.11 35.86
CA SER A 244 -24.51 2.84 35.16
C SER A 244 -23.14 2.68 34.56
N HIS A 245 -22.51 3.79 34.17
CA HIS A 245 -21.17 3.82 33.58
C HIS A 245 -20.03 3.42 34.55
N ARG A 246 -20.31 3.33 35.86
CA ARG A 246 -19.33 2.74 36.80
C ARG A 246 -19.07 1.27 36.55
N LEU A 247 -19.99 0.58 35.90
CA LEU A 247 -19.80 -0.81 35.45
C LEU A 247 -19.22 -0.81 34.04
N VAL A 248 -17.94 -1.05 33.95
CA VAL A 248 -17.21 -1.08 32.67
C VAL A 248 -17.42 -2.44 32.03
N SER A 249 -18.04 -2.48 30.86
CA SER A 249 -18.34 -3.72 30.12
C SER A 249 -17.71 -3.74 28.74
N ALA A 250 -17.53 -4.96 28.19
CA ALA A 250 -16.98 -5.15 26.83
C ALA A 250 -18.02 -4.79 25.77
N PRO A 251 -17.70 -3.95 24.78
CA PRO A 251 -18.61 -3.53 23.71
C PRO A 251 -18.88 -4.67 22.70
N PHE A 252 -17.97 -5.59 22.56
CA PHE A 252 -18.05 -6.80 21.70
C PHE A 252 -17.22 -7.94 22.29
N ALA A 253 -17.42 -9.14 21.76
CA ALA A 253 -16.64 -10.31 22.16
C ALA A 253 -15.22 -10.26 21.55
N GLY A 254 -14.20 -10.50 22.35
CA GLY A 254 -12.80 -10.43 21.93
C GLY A 254 -11.83 -10.82 23.03
N VAL A 255 -10.57 -10.45 22.87
CA VAL A 255 -9.47 -10.68 23.82
C VAL A 255 -8.99 -9.35 24.38
N ILE A 256 -8.68 -9.33 25.67
CA ILE A 256 -8.04 -8.17 26.30
C ILE A 256 -6.57 -8.10 25.84
N THR A 257 -6.22 -7.12 25.03
CA THR A 257 -4.86 -6.96 24.49
C THR A 257 -4.00 -6.00 25.33
N LEU A 258 -4.64 -5.13 26.09
CA LEU A 258 -3.97 -4.18 26.97
C LEU A 258 -4.79 -3.98 28.24
N ARG A 259 -4.09 -3.88 29.38
CA ARG A 259 -4.61 -3.43 30.68
C ARG A 259 -3.70 -2.31 31.17
N ASN A 260 -4.29 -1.16 31.42
CA ASN A 260 -3.55 0.04 31.82
C ASN A 260 -3.98 0.55 33.21
N VAL A 261 -4.70 -0.27 33.97
CA VAL A 261 -5.24 0.12 35.26
C VAL A 261 -5.20 -1.04 36.25
N ASP A 262 -4.96 -0.72 37.52
CA ASP A 262 -4.99 -1.65 38.65
C ASP A 262 -6.02 -1.23 39.69
N THR A 263 -6.46 -2.19 40.52
CA THR A 263 -7.39 -1.95 41.62
C THR A 263 -6.85 -0.88 42.55
N GLY A 264 -7.69 0.09 42.92
CA GLY A 264 -7.31 1.24 43.75
C GLY A 264 -6.80 2.46 42.95
N ALA A 265 -6.59 2.33 41.65
CA ALA A 265 -6.16 3.46 40.81
C ALA A 265 -7.29 4.49 40.65
N LEU A 266 -6.93 5.78 40.70
CA LEU A 266 -7.83 6.86 40.35
C LEU A 266 -8.02 6.89 38.82
N VAL A 267 -9.26 6.90 38.37
CA VAL A 267 -9.63 6.98 36.96
C VAL A 267 -10.49 8.22 36.70
N ASN A 268 -10.23 8.88 35.58
CA ASN A 268 -10.96 10.08 35.17
C ASN A 268 -11.78 9.79 33.90
N GLU A 269 -13.01 10.27 33.88
CA GLU A 269 -13.92 10.16 32.75
C GLU A 269 -13.29 10.69 31.47
N GLY A 270 -13.42 9.93 30.37
CA GLY A 270 -13.01 10.29 29.02
C GLY A 270 -11.50 10.29 28.75
N SER A 271 -10.65 10.23 29.79
CA SER A 271 -9.19 10.34 29.62
C SER A 271 -8.41 9.09 30.01
N THR A 272 -8.88 8.34 31.00
CA THR A 272 -8.16 7.15 31.49
C THR A 272 -8.50 5.94 30.63
N LEU A 273 -7.50 5.41 29.91
CA LEU A 273 -7.60 4.13 29.22
C LEU A 273 -7.52 2.99 30.25
N LEU A 274 -8.56 2.18 30.31
CA LEU A 274 -8.64 1.03 31.22
C LEU A 274 -8.13 -0.25 30.56
N PHE A 275 -8.76 -0.60 29.42
CA PHE A 275 -8.48 -1.82 28.68
C PHE A 275 -8.47 -1.55 27.18
N ARG A 276 -7.93 -2.49 26.43
CA ARG A 276 -8.12 -2.58 24.99
C ARG A 276 -8.65 -3.96 24.66
N VAL A 277 -9.76 -4.01 23.95
CA VAL A 277 -10.39 -5.26 23.51
C VAL A 277 -10.19 -5.38 22.01
N ALA A 278 -9.70 -6.54 21.55
CA ALA A 278 -9.51 -6.82 20.13
C ALA A 278 -10.24 -8.10 19.71
N GLN A 279 -10.89 -8.06 18.57
CA GLN A 279 -11.49 -9.23 17.96
C GLN A 279 -10.46 -9.92 17.09
N THR A 280 -9.99 -11.12 17.54
CA THR A 280 -8.85 -11.82 16.94
C THR A 280 -9.20 -13.13 16.23
N ASN A 281 -10.46 -13.59 16.32
CA ASN A 281 -10.95 -14.80 15.61
C ASN A 281 -10.90 -14.67 14.08
N ARG A 282 -10.89 -13.45 13.59
CA ARG A 282 -10.55 -13.03 12.23
C ARG A 282 -9.59 -11.87 12.33
N VAL A 283 -8.66 -11.79 11.40
CA VAL A 283 -7.72 -10.68 11.31
C VAL A 283 -7.73 -10.10 9.90
N ARG A 284 -7.22 -8.90 9.77
CA ARG A 284 -7.04 -8.26 8.49
C ARG A 284 -5.56 -7.90 8.29
N ALA A 285 -5.09 -8.05 7.07
CA ALA A 285 -3.78 -7.57 6.68
C ALA A 285 -3.94 -6.36 5.75
N TYR A 286 -3.28 -5.27 6.09
CA TYR A 286 -3.19 -4.11 5.22
C TYR A 286 -1.93 -4.20 4.38
N VAL A 287 -2.11 -4.03 3.07
CA VAL A 287 -1.04 -4.08 2.08
C VAL A 287 -1.10 -2.83 1.22
N ASN A 288 0.03 -2.17 1.07
CA ASN A 288 0.19 -1.03 0.17
C ASN A 288 0.68 -1.54 -1.19
N VAL A 289 -0.21 -1.52 -2.17
CA VAL A 289 0.03 -2.00 -3.54
C VAL A 289 0.55 -0.86 -4.40
N PRO A 290 1.75 -0.94 -5.00
CA PRO A 290 2.27 0.10 -5.89
C PRO A 290 1.34 0.38 -7.08
N GLN A 291 1.32 1.62 -7.57
CA GLN A 291 0.48 2.08 -8.68
C GLN A 291 0.58 1.17 -9.92
N ALA A 292 1.78 0.68 -10.25
CA ALA A 292 1.99 -0.20 -11.41
C ALA A 292 1.19 -1.50 -11.34
N GLU A 293 0.89 -2.00 -10.13
CA GLU A 293 0.20 -3.27 -9.88
C GLU A 293 -1.23 -3.07 -9.36
N ALA A 294 -1.64 -1.80 -9.12
CA ALA A 294 -2.92 -1.48 -8.50
C ALA A 294 -4.14 -2.01 -9.27
N THR A 295 -4.07 -2.03 -10.61
CA THR A 295 -5.16 -2.54 -11.46
C THR A 295 -5.32 -4.06 -11.40
N ALA A 296 -4.29 -4.79 -10.96
CA ALA A 296 -4.33 -6.24 -10.83
C ALA A 296 -4.93 -6.70 -9.48
N VAL A 297 -4.96 -5.80 -8.47
CA VAL A 297 -5.49 -6.12 -7.14
C VAL A 297 -6.91 -5.56 -7.01
N HIS A 298 -7.89 -6.44 -6.91
CA HIS A 298 -9.31 -6.09 -6.83
C HIS A 298 -10.02 -6.90 -5.73
N VAL A 299 -11.17 -6.44 -5.30
CA VAL A 299 -12.01 -7.16 -4.33
C VAL A 299 -12.35 -8.56 -4.84
N GLY A 300 -12.21 -9.56 -3.98
CA GLY A 300 -12.39 -10.97 -4.30
C GLY A 300 -11.12 -11.71 -4.72
N LEU A 301 -10.00 -11.01 -4.95
CA LEU A 301 -8.72 -11.63 -5.26
C LEU A 301 -8.22 -12.45 -4.06
N ARG A 302 -7.79 -13.69 -4.33
CA ARG A 302 -7.16 -14.54 -3.31
C ARG A 302 -5.74 -14.10 -3.04
N ALA A 303 -5.35 -14.15 -1.78
CA ALA A 303 -4.01 -13.85 -1.33
C ALA A 303 -3.50 -14.94 -0.39
N LYS A 304 -2.22 -15.26 -0.49
CA LYS A 304 -1.53 -16.17 0.43
C LYS A 304 -0.62 -15.34 1.33
N LEU A 305 -0.78 -15.51 2.64
CA LEU A 305 0.05 -14.83 3.62
C LEU A 305 1.05 -15.81 4.20
N THR A 306 2.28 -15.35 4.32
CA THR A 306 3.37 -16.07 4.98
C THR A 306 3.96 -15.17 6.05
N ILE A 307 4.19 -15.74 7.24
CA ILE A 307 4.87 -15.05 8.34
C ILE A 307 6.33 -15.48 8.33
N PRO A 308 7.30 -14.57 8.39
CA PRO A 308 8.73 -14.90 8.35
C PRO A 308 9.16 -15.93 9.40
N ASP A 309 8.59 -15.87 10.60
CA ASP A 309 8.88 -16.79 11.71
C ASP A 309 8.35 -18.22 11.46
N ARG A 310 7.44 -18.39 10.49
CA ARG A 310 6.82 -19.67 10.13
C ARG A 310 6.69 -19.84 8.61
N PRO A 311 7.81 -19.93 7.88
CA PRO A 311 7.82 -19.88 6.40
C PRO A 311 7.09 -21.05 5.74
N ASN A 312 6.97 -22.17 6.44
CA ASN A 312 6.31 -23.38 5.92
C ASN A 312 4.77 -23.35 6.07
N ARG A 313 4.22 -22.35 6.78
CA ARG A 313 2.78 -22.21 6.97
C ARG A 313 2.23 -21.07 6.16
N LYS A 314 1.28 -21.38 5.29
CA LYS A 314 0.58 -20.41 4.44
C LYS A 314 -0.83 -20.22 4.98
N PHE A 315 -1.24 -18.99 5.14
CA PHE A 315 -2.60 -18.61 5.49
C PHE A 315 -3.29 -18.08 4.24
N GLU A 316 -4.50 -18.50 4.00
CA GLU A 316 -5.30 -18.01 2.88
C GLU A 316 -6.20 -16.87 3.33
N GLY A 317 -6.24 -15.83 2.52
CA GLY A 317 -7.09 -14.67 2.71
C GLY A 317 -7.68 -14.20 1.39
N THR A 318 -8.61 -13.29 1.49
CA THR A 318 -9.27 -12.68 0.33
C THR A 318 -9.27 -11.17 0.48
N VAL A 319 -9.01 -10.45 -0.60
CA VAL A 319 -9.15 -8.99 -0.65
C VAL A 319 -10.62 -8.64 -0.48
N THR A 320 -10.97 -7.97 0.61
CA THR A 320 -12.35 -7.57 0.93
C THR A 320 -12.63 -6.12 0.57
N HIS A 321 -11.62 -5.28 0.70
CA HIS A 321 -11.74 -3.84 0.41
C HIS A 321 -10.45 -3.32 -0.23
N THR A 322 -10.63 -2.30 -1.07
CA THR A 322 -9.55 -1.45 -1.58
C THR A 322 -9.93 0.01 -1.32
N SER A 323 -8.94 0.89 -1.23
CA SER A 323 -9.22 2.32 -1.05
C SER A 323 -9.81 2.99 -2.30
N ASP A 324 -9.79 2.31 -3.44
CA ASP A 324 -10.18 2.81 -4.77
C ASP A 324 -9.56 4.17 -5.15
N SER A 325 -8.54 4.56 -4.41
CA SER A 325 -7.74 5.75 -4.64
C SER A 325 -6.29 5.49 -4.29
N LEU A 326 -5.38 6.17 -4.98
CA LEU A 326 -3.96 6.13 -4.65
C LEU A 326 -3.63 7.19 -3.60
N ASP A 327 -2.88 6.79 -2.59
CA ASP A 327 -2.24 7.75 -1.69
C ASP A 327 -1.22 8.58 -2.48
N ALA A 328 -1.33 9.91 -2.42
CA ALA A 328 -0.53 10.81 -3.23
C ALA A 328 0.95 10.84 -2.84
N ALA A 329 1.26 10.57 -1.56
CA ALA A 329 2.64 10.62 -1.04
C ALA A 329 3.40 9.33 -1.37
N SER A 330 2.76 8.17 -1.14
CA SER A 330 3.38 6.85 -1.36
C SER A 330 3.11 6.27 -2.74
N ARG A 331 2.14 6.81 -3.50
CA ARG A 331 1.64 6.28 -4.78
C ARG A 331 1.23 4.82 -4.69
N THR A 332 0.57 4.45 -3.61
CA THR A 332 0.09 3.09 -3.37
C THR A 332 -1.42 3.04 -3.20
N LEU A 333 -2.02 1.93 -3.61
CA LEU A 333 -3.39 1.54 -3.32
C LEU A 333 -3.40 0.73 -2.01
N LEU A 334 -4.21 1.13 -1.03
CA LEU A 334 -4.40 0.33 0.17
C LEU A 334 -5.37 -0.81 -0.11
N ALA A 335 -4.95 -2.05 0.14
CA ALA A 335 -5.78 -3.24 0.07
C ALA A 335 -5.91 -3.89 1.45
N GLU A 336 -7.13 -4.27 1.81
CA GLU A 336 -7.46 -5.02 3.02
C GLU A 336 -7.74 -6.48 2.66
N ILE A 337 -6.99 -7.39 3.27
CA ILE A 337 -7.16 -8.83 3.12
C ILE A 337 -7.68 -9.38 4.43
N GLN A 338 -8.83 -10.05 4.42
CA GLN A 338 -9.36 -10.73 5.60
C GLN A 338 -8.93 -12.19 5.62
N ILE A 339 -8.56 -12.66 6.81
CA ILE A 339 -8.04 -13.99 7.07
C ILE A 339 -8.77 -14.57 8.30
N ASP A 340 -9.24 -15.79 8.19
CA ASP A 340 -9.77 -16.54 9.34
C ASP A 340 -8.62 -16.96 10.26
N ASN A 341 -8.78 -16.69 11.55
CA ASN A 341 -7.77 -16.96 12.59
C ASN A 341 -8.38 -17.71 13.78
N LYS A 342 -9.13 -18.77 13.50
CA LYS A 342 -9.79 -19.57 14.56
C LYS A 342 -8.79 -20.20 15.52
N ASP A 343 -7.60 -20.49 15.04
CA ASP A 343 -6.51 -21.11 15.80
C ASP A 343 -5.72 -20.09 16.64
N GLY A 344 -6.01 -18.80 16.54
CA GLY A 344 -5.31 -17.72 17.26
C GLY A 344 -3.83 -17.55 16.92
N GLN A 345 -3.38 -18.06 15.77
CA GLN A 345 -1.96 -18.08 15.40
C GLN A 345 -1.46 -16.77 14.81
N LEU A 346 -2.37 -15.99 14.25
CA LEU A 346 -2.09 -14.66 13.72
C LEU A 346 -2.39 -13.64 14.82
N LEU A 347 -1.35 -13.01 15.33
CA LEU A 347 -1.52 -11.97 16.33
C LEU A 347 -1.54 -10.59 15.65
N PRO A 348 -2.48 -9.70 16.04
CA PRO A 348 -2.41 -8.31 15.62
C PRO A 348 -1.04 -7.70 15.93
N GLY A 349 -0.50 -6.92 15.00
CA GLY A 349 0.86 -6.37 15.08
C GLY A 349 1.92 -7.19 14.37
N MET A 350 1.64 -8.42 13.96
CA MET A 350 2.59 -9.22 13.18
C MET A 350 2.78 -8.65 11.78
N TYR A 351 4.01 -8.74 11.31
CA TYR A 351 4.38 -8.53 9.91
C TYR A 351 4.11 -9.80 9.10
N SER A 352 3.63 -9.64 7.87
CA SER A 352 3.41 -10.74 6.93
C SER A 352 3.90 -10.39 5.53
N GLN A 353 4.25 -11.41 4.76
CA GLN A 353 4.41 -11.30 3.31
C GLN A 353 3.13 -11.82 2.64
N VAL A 354 2.52 -10.96 1.85
CA VAL A 354 1.30 -11.27 1.11
C VAL A 354 1.65 -11.52 -0.33
N THR A 355 1.31 -12.69 -0.83
CA THR A 355 1.49 -13.10 -2.22
C THR A 355 0.14 -13.09 -2.91
N PHE A 356 -0.01 -12.24 -3.92
CA PHE A 356 -1.14 -12.24 -4.82
C PHE A 356 -0.80 -13.03 -6.08
N GLU A 357 -1.72 -13.86 -6.54
CA GLU A 357 -1.64 -14.52 -7.84
C GLU A 357 -2.41 -13.65 -8.85
N THR A 358 -1.66 -12.82 -9.58
CA THR A 358 -2.24 -11.90 -10.55
C THR A 358 -2.07 -12.44 -11.98
N ALA A 359 -3.12 -12.32 -12.79
CA ALA A 359 -3.04 -12.69 -14.21
C ALA A 359 -2.56 -11.48 -15.02
N ARG A 360 -1.49 -11.68 -15.81
CA ARG A 360 -1.07 -10.68 -16.79
C ARG A 360 -1.96 -10.75 -18.02
N ARG A 361 -2.50 -9.61 -18.47
CA ARG A 361 -3.31 -9.52 -19.70
C ARG A 361 -2.51 -9.94 -20.93
N GLU A 362 -1.26 -9.54 -21.01
CA GLU A 362 -0.35 -9.86 -22.11
C GLU A 362 0.98 -10.36 -21.50
N PRO A 363 1.14 -11.70 -21.37
CA PRO A 363 2.39 -12.23 -20.89
C PRO A 363 3.52 -11.89 -21.86
N PRO A 364 4.64 -11.27 -21.40
CA PRO A 364 5.76 -10.93 -22.25
C PRO A 364 6.43 -12.20 -22.81
N LEU A 365 7.17 -12.03 -23.88
CA LEU A 365 7.98 -13.10 -24.46
C LEU A 365 9.24 -13.31 -23.62
N LEU A 366 9.65 -14.56 -23.48
CA LEU A 366 10.91 -14.98 -22.86
C LEU A 366 11.87 -15.45 -23.96
N ILE A 367 13.11 -15.00 -23.87
CA ILE A 367 14.23 -15.44 -24.70
C ILE A 367 15.38 -15.93 -23.81
N HIS A 368 16.27 -16.76 -24.32
CA HIS A 368 17.48 -17.12 -23.59
C HIS A 368 18.40 -15.90 -23.40
N ALA A 369 19.05 -15.80 -22.25
CA ALA A 369 19.96 -14.69 -21.95
C ALA A 369 21.11 -14.60 -22.98
N ASP A 370 21.56 -15.74 -23.48
CA ASP A 370 22.63 -15.85 -24.48
C ASP A 370 22.25 -15.32 -25.89
N THR A 371 20.98 -14.93 -26.09
CA THR A 371 20.55 -14.31 -27.35
C THR A 371 20.75 -12.79 -27.36
N LEU A 372 21.02 -12.21 -26.20
CA LEU A 372 21.15 -10.78 -26.05
C LEU A 372 22.48 -10.26 -26.59
N VAL A 373 22.39 -9.27 -27.48
CA VAL A 373 23.55 -8.51 -27.97
C VAL A 373 23.39 -7.06 -27.53
N VAL A 374 24.36 -6.57 -26.76
CA VAL A 374 24.38 -5.18 -26.34
C VAL A 374 25.30 -4.39 -27.27
N ARG A 375 24.74 -3.45 -28.02
CA ARG A 375 25.50 -2.54 -28.91
C ARG A 375 25.35 -1.08 -28.41
N ALA A 376 26.12 -0.19 -29.05
CA ALA A 376 26.14 1.22 -28.71
C ALA A 376 24.73 1.90 -28.83
N ASP A 377 23.87 1.36 -29.65
CA ASP A 377 22.50 1.81 -29.91
C ASP A 377 21.43 1.08 -29.07
N GLY A 378 21.84 0.21 -28.13
CA GLY A 378 20.98 -0.44 -27.14
C GLY A 378 20.92 -1.97 -27.26
N PRO A 379 20.03 -2.63 -26.48
CA PRO A 379 19.84 -4.08 -26.49
C PRO A 379 19.16 -4.54 -27.78
N GLN A 380 19.75 -5.58 -28.39
CA GLN A 380 19.29 -6.18 -29.66
C GLN A 380 19.36 -7.69 -29.60
N VAL A 381 18.66 -8.34 -30.47
CA VAL A 381 18.76 -9.78 -30.74
C VAL A 381 18.99 -10.01 -32.22
N ALA A 382 19.77 -11.03 -32.56
CA ALA A 382 19.91 -11.45 -33.91
C ALA A 382 18.75 -12.40 -34.29
N VAL A 383 18.00 -12.07 -35.33
CA VAL A 383 16.82 -12.84 -35.80
C VAL A 383 17.10 -13.35 -37.21
N VAL A 384 16.53 -14.51 -37.56
CA VAL A 384 16.59 -15.04 -38.92
C VAL A 384 15.38 -14.62 -39.69
N LYS A 385 15.60 -13.89 -40.83
CA LYS A 385 14.53 -13.52 -41.78
C LYS A 385 14.96 -13.93 -43.20
N ALA A 386 14.19 -14.76 -43.81
CA ALA A 386 14.49 -15.27 -45.19
C ALA A 386 15.90 -15.85 -45.36
N GLY A 387 16.46 -16.52 -44.34
CA GLY A 387 17.81 -17.09 -44.37
C GLY A 387 18.94 -16.08 -44.16
N LEU A 388 18.61 -14.84 -43.77
CA LEU A 388 19.58 -13.81 -43.44
C LEU A 388 19.46 -13.42 -41.97
N ALA A 389 20.59 -13.10 -41.35
CA ALA A 389 20.62 -12.57 -39.97
C ALA A 389 20.34 -11.07 -39.94
N HIS A 390 19.44 -10.64 -39.09
CA HIS A 390 19.09 -9.24 -38.87
C HIS A 390 19.14 -8.92 -37.39
N PHE A 391 19.75 -7.77 -37.00
CA PHE A 391 19.75 -7.29 -35.62
C PHE A 391 18.52 -6.44 -35.37
N GLN A 392 17.65 -6.93 -34.48
CA GLN A 392 16.38 -6.27 -34.14
C GLN A 392 16.47 -5.72 -32.73
N ARG A 393 16.16 -4.43 -32.56
CA ARG A 393 16.05 -3.79 -31.24
C ARG A 393 14.89 -4.37 -30.46
N ILE A 394 15.14 -4.59 -29.17
CA ILE A 394 14.14 -5.08 -28.25
C ILE A 394 14.08 -4.20 -26.99
N GLN A 395 12.94 -4.21 -26.34
CA GLN A 395 12.77 -3.64 -25.00
C GLN A 395 12.82 -4.79 -23.99
N LEU A 396 13.79 -4.75 -23.09
CA LEU A 396 13.96 -5.76 -22.03
C LEU A 396 13.01 -5.44 -20.87
N GLY A 397 12.45 -6.50 -20.26
CA GLY A 397 11.72 -6.48 -19.02
C GLY A 397 12.60 -6.99 -17.86
N ARG A 398 12.12 -8.02 -17.16
CA ARG A 398 12.83 -8.65 -16.04
C ARG A 398 13.91 -9.61 -16.56
N ASP A 399 15.01 -9.67 -15.81
CA ASP A 399 16.08 -10.62 -16.00
C ASP A 399 15.93 -11.75 -14.97
N PHE A 400 15.84 -13.01 -15.44
CA PHE A 400 15.74 -14.21 -14.59
C PHE A 400 17.06 -15.00 -14.54
N GLY A 401 18.13 -14.45 -15.11
CA GLY A 401 19.44 -15.10 -15.22
C GLY A 401 19.56 -15.92 -16.50
N ASP A 402 18.89 -17.05 -16.62
CA ASP A 402 18.90 -17.90 -17.81
C ASP A 402 17.99 -17.40 -18.93
N THR A 403 16.95 -16.63 -18.58
CA THR A 403 15.98 -16.09 -19.53
C THR A 403 15.71 -14.62 -19.27
N LEU A 404 15.41 -13.88 -20.35
CA LEU A 404 15.11 -12.45 -20.33
C LEU A 404 13.68 -12.21 -20.83
N GLU A 405 12.93 -11.35 -20.14
CA GLU A 405 11.65 -10.85 -20.64
C GLU A 405 11.86 -9.82 -21.74
N VAL A 406 11.09 -9.96 -22.82
CA VAL A 406 11.01 -8.98 -23.91
C VAL A 406 9.62 -8.36 -23.91
N LEU A 407 9.56 -7.06 -23.63
CA LEU A 407 8.31 -6.31 -23.57
C LEU A 407 7.80 -5.90 -24.94
N SER A 408 8.73 -5.61 -25.87
CA SER A 408 8.41 -5.24 -27.25
C SER A 408 9.58 -5.50 -28.18
N GLY A 409 9.28 -5.60 -29.48
CA GLY A 409 10.30 -5.76 -30.51
C GLY A 409 10.50 -7.19 -31.01
N LEU A 410 9.71 -8.18 -30.56
CA LEU A 410 9.73 -9.55 -31.06
C LEU A 410 8.33 -10.12 -31.20
N ASP A 411 8.16 -11.07 -32.13
CA ASP A 411 6.97 -11.88 -32.29
C ASP A 411 7.25 -13.34 -31.90
N GLU A 412 6.20 -14.09 -31.49
CA GLU A 412 6.33 -15.50 -31.06
C GLU A 412 6.96 -16.44 -32.09
N ASN A 413 6.77 -16.13 -33.37
CA ASN A 413 7.27 -17.00 -34.47
C ASN A 413 8.66 -16.59 -34.95
N THR A 414 9.28 -15.58 -34.34
CA THR A 414 10.59 -15.09 -34.73
C THR A 414 11.67 -16.08 -34.28
N GLU A 415 12.51 -16.51 -35.20
CA GLU A 415 13.67 -17.34 -34.86
C GLU A 415 14.82 -16.47 -34.39
N VAL A 416 15.18 -16.59 -33.10
CA VAL A 416 16.23 -15.80 -32.45
C VAL A 416 17.50 -16.65 -32.37
N ILE A 417 18.62 -16.09 -32.81
CA ILE A 417 19.91 -16.76 -32.80
C ILE A 417 20.49 -16.77 -31.39
N ILE A 418 20.87 -17.95 -30.91
CA ILE A 418 21.53 -18.15 -29.62
C ILE A 418 23.02 -17.94 -29.78
N ASN A 419 23.62 -17.12 -28.92
CA ASN A 419 25.03 -16.81 -28.87
C ASN A 419 25.60 -16.43 -30.27
N PRO A 420 25.11 -15.31 -30.86
CA PRO A 420 25.57 -14.86 -32.17
C PRO A 420 27.08 -14.51 -32.10
N GLY A 421 27.91 -15.35 -32.69
CA GLY A 421 29.36 -15.11 -32.78
C GLY A 421 29.67 -14.00 -33.79
N ASP A 422 30.95 -13.65 -33.90
CA ASP A 422 31.46 -12.56 -34.76
C ASP A 422 31.16 -12.74 -36.26
N ARG A 423 30.85 -13.96 -36.69
CA ARG A 423 30.43 -14.25 -38.06
C ARG A 423 28.99 -13.88 -38.38
N VAL A 424 28.15 -13.68 -37.35
CA VAL A 424 26.76 -13.27 -37.53
C VAL A 424 26.71 -11.76 -37.62
N GLN A 425 26.80 -11.23 -38.84
CA GLN A 425 26.70 -9.81 -39.14
C GLN A 425 25.33 -9.47 -39.76
N GLU A 426 24.98 -8.21 -39.82
CA GLU A 426 23.78 -7.73 -40.48
C GLU A 426 23.77 -8.17 -41.95
N GLY A 427 22.75 -8.93 -42.38
CA GLY A 427 22.62 -9.46 -43.73
C GLY A 427 23.45 -10.71 -44.03
N ALA A 428 24.15 -11.33 -43.07
CA ALA A 428 24.87 -12.58 -43.24
C ALA A 428 23.91 -13.74 -43.54
N ARG A 429 24.32 -14.63 -44.48
CA ARG A 429 23.56 -15.85 -44.76
C ARG A 429 23.71 -16.84 -43.62
N VAL A 430 22.60 -17.30 -43.07
CA VAL A 430 22.58 -18.21 -41.93
C VAL A 430 21.65 -19.41 -42.21
N LYS A 431 22.10 -20.58 -41.75
CA LYS A 431 21.29 -21.79 -41.76
C LYS A 431 20.82 -22.11 -40.36
N PRO A 432 19.55 -21.87 -40.04
CA PRO A 432 19.02 -22.06 -38.70
C PRO A 432 18.92 -23.55 -38.35
N VAL A 433 19.38 -23.93 -37.17
CA VAL A 433 19.18 -25.22 -36.55
C VAL A 433 18.41 -25.00 -35.25
N LEU A 434 17.17 -25.47 -35.18
CA LEU A 434 16.35 -25.36 -33.98
C LEU A 434 16.98 -26.18 -32.84
N LEU A 435 17.39 -25.49 -31.79
CA LEU A 435 17.77 -26.16 -30.55
C LEU A 435 16.47 -26.69 -29.88
N LYS A 436 16.38 -28.01 -29.79
CA LYS A 436 15.33 -28.67 -29.04
C LYS A 436 15.62 -28.41 -27.55
N GLU A 437 14.84 -27.56 -26.89
CA GLU A 437 14.98 -27.32 -25.46
C GLU A 437 15.01 -28.64 -24.69
N PRO A 438 15.97 -28.85 -23.79
CA PRO A 438 15.83 -29.90 -22.80
C PRO A 438 14.62 -29.50 -21.94
N SER A 439 13.58 -30.36 -21.94
CA SER A 439 12.37 -30.23 -21.13
C SER A 439 12.72 -29.63 -19.77
N ALA A 440 12.18 -28.43 -19.45
CA ALA A 440 12.39 -27.72 -18.19
C ALA A 440 12.16 -28.69 -17.03
N LYS A 441 13.22 -29.11 -16.37
CA LYS A 441 13.12 -29.67 -15.02
C LYS A 441 12.53 -28.56 -14.15
N GLY A 442 11.31 -28.75 -13.69
CA GLY A 442 10.67 -27.89 -12.73
C GLY A 442 11.61 -27.62 -11.55
N PRO A 443 11.48 -26.46 -10.90
CA PRO A 443 12.35 -26.07 -9.80
C PRO A 443 12.31 -27.17 -8.73
N GLY A 444 13.50 -27.72 -8.48
CA GLY A 444 13.71 -28.72 -7.43
C GLY A 444 13.19 -28.19 -6.09
N ARG A 445 12.55 -29.08 -5.35
CA ARG A 445 11.98 -28.92 -4.00
C ARG A 445 12.98 -28.33 -3.01
#